data_9eb696e0860bde5ed9b927b9bacfa5fb
#
_entry.id   9eb696e0860bde5ed9b927b9bacfa5fb
#
_cell.length_a   1.000
_cell.length_b   1.000
_cell.length_c   1.000
_cell.angle_alpha   90.00
_cell.angle_beta   90.00
_cell.angle_gamma   90.00
#
_symmetry.space_group_name_H-M   'P 1'
#
loop_
_entity.id
_entity.type
_entity.pdbx_description
1 polymer ?
#
loop_
_entity_poly.entity_id
_entity_poly.type
_entity_poly.pdbx_seq_one_letter_code
_entity_poly.pdbx_strand_id
1 'polypeptide(L)'
;MTTPFKSPPRPRSRSHTYRFDRQGAALPLIAVLLVFLFVAAVIGIDVARMHVVRSELRTATDAAARAGVEAIGRTESRADAVQAALDIARLNFVGGEPLELDPDNIVFGAAVENADGSFSFVEEANFDPSDATTFANSVSVLGERTEGSPNGPINLLFGGIFGVDTFAPFQTSTATRLDRDIALVLDKSGSMAENGRFASLLDGVDVFVDELSATSPEENVSLTVYDTNPTKLLEMTKNLESIRTSLGSVQPAGFTGIGRAMRVGLDSLLNDPNSRTLALRSMIVMTDGNQNRGINPLIAAEECLAANVVVHTITFSDGADEALMQAVAERTGGTHLHATNNEQLVEAFRTIARQLEVILIE
;
A
#
# COMPACT_ATOMS: atom_id res chain seq x y z
N MET A 1 72.96 -12.83 101.84
CA MET A 1 72.12 -11.66 101.55
C MET A 1 72.24 -11.38 100.07
N THR A 2 71.32 -11.84 99.29
CA THR A 2 71.32 -11.69 97.84
C THR A 2 70.09 -10.89 97.44
N THR A 3 70.33 -9.73 96.92
CA THR A 3 69.28 -8.85 96.39
C THR A 3 68.83 -9.33 95.02
N PRO A 4 67.54 -9.34 94.71
CA PRO A 4 67.01 -9.74 93.36
C PRO A 4 67.10 -8.58 92.35
N PHE A 5 67.60 -8.93 91.16
CA PHE A 5 67.75 -8.08 90.01
C PHE A 5 66.38 -7.79 89.39
N LYS A 6 66.01 -6.52 89.26
CA LYS A 6 64.74 -6.07 88.69
C LYS A 6 64.97 -5.77 87.24
N SER A 7 64.33 -6.51 86.32
CA SER A 7 64.43 -6.31 84.88
C SER A 7 63.63 -5.06 84.43
N PRO A 8 64.13 -4.32 83.39
CA PRO A 8 63.48 -3.11 82.92
C PRO A 8 62.20 -3.42 82.08
N PRO A 9 61.24 -2.48 82.06
CA PRO A 9 60.00 -2.67 81.33
C PRO A 9 60.24 -2.61 79.80
N ARG A 10 59.59 -3.53 79.05
CA ARG A 10 59.55 -3.54 77.57
C ARG A 10 58.85 -2.35 77.05
N PRO A 11 59.36 -1.70 75.95
CA PRO A 11 58.63 -0.60 75.31
C PRO A 11 57.37 -1.12 74.64
N ARG A 12 56.21 -0.50 74.86
CA ARG A 12 54.93 -0.73 74.17
C ARG A 12 55.05 -0.21 72.74
N SER A 13 55.03 -1.10 71.78
CA SER A 13 54.89 -0.82 70.37
C SER A 13 53.48 -0.15 70.16
N ARG A 14 53.46 1.11 69.85
CA ARG A 14 52.25 1.81 69.34
C ARG A 14 52.13 1.42 67.87
N SER A 15 51.26 0.47 67.57
CA SER A 15 50.81 0.25 66.22
C SER A 15 49.93 1.47 65.77
N HIS A 16 50.50 2.34 64.94
CA HIS A 16 49.72 3.34 64.20
C HIS A 16 48.95 2.57 63.13
N THR A 17 47.68 2.24 63.43
CA THR A 17 46.71 1.87 62.41
C THR A 17 46.36 3.13 61.67
N TYR A 18 46.91 3.31 60.46
CA TYR A 18 46.41 4.30 59.52
C TYR A 18 45.00 3.87 59.15
N ARG A 19 43.95 4.47 59.76
CA ARG A 19 42.60 4.48 59.25
C ARG A 19 42.62 5.34 58.01
N PHE A 20 42.64 4.72 56.84
CA PHE A 20 42.26 5.39 55.61
C PHE A 20 40.82 5.85 55.78
N ASP A 21 40.66 7.14 56.01
CA ASP A 21 39.36 7.78 56.09
C ASP A 21 38.76 7.77 54.66
N ARG A 22 37.82 6.81 54.40
CA ARG A 22 37.21 6.57 53.09
C ARG A 22 36.13 7.60 52.71
N GLN A 23 35.97 8.67 53.52
CA GLN A 23 34.90 9.66 53.34
C GLN A 23 35.11 10.59 52.14
N GLY A 24 36.28 10.69 51.55
CA GLY A 24 36.59 11.57 50.42
C GLY A 24 36.48 10.93 49.01
N ALA A 25 36.40 9.59 48.88
CA ALA A 25 36.45 8.91 47.60
C ALA A 25 35.11 8.88 46.80
N ALA A 26 33.96 9.10 47.46
CA ALA A 26 32.66 9.06 46.85
C ALA A 26 32.41 10.28 45.93
N LEU A 27 32.87 11.46 46.32
CA LEU A 27 32.64 12.69 45.61
C LEU A 27 33.27 12.77 44.23
N PRO A 28 34.58 12.37 44.04
CA PRO A 28 35.17 12.24 42.71
C PRO A 28 34.48 11.19 41.83
N LEU A 29 34.06 10.06 42.42
CA LEU A 29 33.34 9.01 41.70
C LEU A 29 31.98 9.49 41.17
N ILE A 30 31.22 10.21 42.03
CA ILE A 30 29.94 10.82 41.64
C ILE A 30 30.17 11.85 40.52
N ALA A 31 31.19 12.69 40.62
CA ALA A 31 31.50 13.68 39.59
C ALA A 31 31.82 13.02 38.24
N VAL A 32 32.61 11.95 38.20
CA VAL A 32 32.90 11.18 36.97
C VAL A 32 31.63 10.52 36.42
N LEU A 33 30.80 9.92 37.27
CA LEU A 33 29.53 9.33 36.88
C LEU A 33 28.56 10.35 36.26
N LEU A 34 28.47 11.56 36.85
CA LEU A 34 27.64 12.65 36.31
C LEU A 34 28.11 13.10 34.91
N VAL A 35 29.43 13.19 34.69
CA VAL A 35 29.97 13.50 33.36
C VAL A 35 29.59 12.41 32.35
N PHE A 36 29.70 11.14 32.73
CA PHE A 36 29.32 10.02 31.89
C PHE A 36 27.82 10.03 31.55
N LEU A 37 26.97 10.28 32.55
CA LEU A 37 25.51 10.41 32.34
C LEU A 37 25.18 11.61 31.47
N PHE A 38 25.88 12.72 31.65
CA PHE A 38 25.67 13.89 30.80
C PHE A 38 26.05 13.62 29.33
N VAL A 39 27.21 13.01 29.08
CA VAL A 39 27.63 12.61 27.74
C VAL A 39 26.63 11.65 27.10
N ALA A 40 26.17 10.64 27.84
CA ALA A 40 25.16 9.70 27.34
C ALA A 40 23.82 10.39 27.01
N ALA A 41 23.40 11.36 27.85
CA ALA A 41 22.18 12.13 27.61
C ALA A 41 22.28 13.00 26.33
N VAL A 42 23.41 13.67 26.15
CA VAL A 42 23.68 14.54 24.99
C VAL A 42 23.67 13.73 23.68
N ILE A 43 24.34 12.58 23.65
CA ILE A 43 24.31 11.67 22.49
C ILE A 43 22.89 11.15 22.26
N GLY A 44 22.18 10.79 23.33
CA GLY A 44 20.79 10.30 23.23
C GLY A 44 19.85 11.31 22.60
N ILE A 45 20.01 12.60 22.90
CA ILE A 45 19.19 13.68 22.33
C ILE A 45 19.46 13.82 20.81
N ASP A 46 20.73 13.86 20.39
CA ASP A 46 21.05 13.98 18.96
C ASP A 46 20.61 12.76 18.17
N VAL A 47 20.79 11.54 18.70
CA VAL A 47 20.32 10.30 18.07
C VAL A 47 18.79 10.29 17.95
N ALA A 48 18.06 10.71 19.00
CA ALA A 48 16.61 10.81 18.94
C ALA A 48 16.18 11.82 17.87
N ARG A 49 16.82 12.97 17.77
CA ARG A 49 16.58 13.97 16.73
C ARG A 49 16.82 13.44 15.32
N MET A 50 17.93 12.69 15.12
CA MET A 50 18.22 12.05 13.83
C MET A 50 17.13 11.08 13.42
N HIS A 51 16.56 10.30 14.35
CA HIS A 51 15.43 9.40 14.06
C HIS A 51 14.16 10.17 13.68
N VAL A 52 13.84 11.25 14.39
CA VAL A 52 12.69 12.11 14.05
C VAL A 52 12.85 12.67 12.65
N VAL A 53 14.01 13.27 12.35
CA VAL A 53 14.28 13.87 11.02
C VAL A 53 14.20 12.83 9.89
N ARG A 54 14.68 11.59 10.12
CA ARG A 54 14.53 10.51 9.13
C ARG A 54 13.06 10.16 8.88
N SER A 55 12.26 10.10 9.94
CA SER A 55 10.83 9.83 9.83
C SER A 55 10.09 10.97 9.10
N GLU A 56 10.41 12.22 9.42
CA GLU A 56 9.88 13.39 8.74
C GLU A 56 10.24 13.39 7.26
N LEU A 57 11.51 13.10 6.92
CA LEU A 57 12.00 13.04 5.55
C LEU A 57 11.29 11.93 4.77
N ARG A 58 11.15 10.72 5.36
CA ARG A 58 10.41 9.63 4.73
C ARG A 58 8.97 10.05 4.44
N THR A 59 8.28 10.60 5.42
CA THR A 59 6.88 11.04 5.25
C THR A 59 6.75 12.10 4.16
N ALA A 60 7.65 13.08 4.15
CA ALA A 60 7.64 14.16 3.15
C ALA A 60 7.91 13.63 1.73
N THR A 61 8.88 12.72 1.60
CA THR A 61 9.26 12.11 0.30
C THR A 61 8.15 11.19 -0.22
N ASP A 62 7.52 10.38 0.66
CA ASP A 62 6.38 9.54 0.32
C ASP A 62 5.18 10.38 -0.16
N ALA A 63 4.89 11.48 0.54
CA ALA A 63 3.81 12.38 0.16
C ALA A 63 4.08 13.06 -1.20
N ALA A 64 5.32 13.48 -1.46
CA ALA A 64 5.71 14.09 -2.72
C ALA A 64 5.60 13.10 -3.90
N ALA A 65 6.07 11.84 -3.72
CA ALA A 65 5.97 10.81 -4.74
C ALA A 65 4.51 10.50 -5.11
N ARG A 66 3.63 10.40 -4.09
CA ARG A 66 2.18 10.19 -4.30
C ARG A 66 1.54 11.36 -5.06
N ALA A 67 1.85 12.59 -4.68
CA ALA A 67 1.33 13.76 -5.37
C ALA A 67 1.77 13.82 -6.84
N GLY A 68 3.03 13.48 -7.12
CA GLY A 68 3.56 13.40 -8.48
C GLY A 68 2.84 12.36 -9.33
N VAL A 69 2.67 11.13 -8.81
CA VAL A 69 2.00 10.06 -9.57
C VAL A 69 0.51 10.32 -9.75
N GLU A 70 -0.16 10.94 -8.79
CA GLU A 70 -1.57 11.35 -8.93
C GLU A 70 -1.72 12.44 -9.99
N ALA A 71 -0.84 13.44 -9.98
CA ALA A 71 -0.87 14.52 -10.95
C ALA A 71 -0.62 14.02 -12.37
N ILE A 72 0.37 13.14 -12.60
CA ILE A 72 0.61 12.59 -13.95
C ILE A 72 -0.57 11.76 -14.46
N GLY A 73 -1.23 11.02 -13.57
CA GLY A 73 -2.41 10.25 -13.94
C GLY A 73 -3.62 11.11 -14.32
N ARG A 74 -3.73 12.31 -13.75
CA ARG A 74 -4.85 13.21 -13.97
C ARG A 74 -4.65 14.15 -15.15
N THR A 75 -3.42 14.63 -15.35
CA THR A 75 -3.11 15.67 -16.34
C THR A 75 -2.29 15.16 -17.54
N GLU A 76 -1.75 13.94 -17.44
CA GLU A 76 -0.81 13.35 -18.41
C GLU A 76 0.43 14.24 -18.65
N SER A 77 0.69 15.18 -17.72
CA SER A 77 1.75 16.21 -17.82
C SER A 77 2.84 15.94 -16.79
N ARG A 78 4.06 15.66 -17.25
CA ARG A 78 5.23 15.52 -16.37
C ARG A 78 5.53 16.82 -15.63
N ALA A 79 5.34 17.98 -16.26
CA ALA A 79 5.55 19.27 -15.63
C ALA A 79 4.61 19.48 -14.44
N ASP A 80 3.32 19.10 -14.58
CA ASP A 80 2.35 19.19 -13.50
C ASP A 80 2.68 18.20 -12.38
N ALA A 81 3.16 17.01 -12.72
CA ALA A 81 3.58 16.01 -11.74
C ALA A 81 4.79 16.47 -10.91
N VAL A 82 5.81 17.05 -11.57
CA VAL A 82 6.95 17.66 -10.88
C VAL A 82 6.48 18.79 -9.96
N GLN A 83 5.64 19.70 -10.47
CA GLN A 83 5.14 20.81 -9.67
C GLN A 83 4.33 20.34 -8.46
N ALA A 84 3.47 19.34 -8.63
CA ALA A 84 2.69 18.75 -7.53
C ALA A 84 3.59 18.13 -6.45
N ALA A 85 4.63 17.40 -6.86
CA ALA A 85 5.59 16.81 -5.93
C ALA A 85 6.35 17.89 -5.14
N LEU A 86 6.83 18.95 -5.81
CA LEU A 86 7.51 20.09 -5.18
C LEU A 86 6.59 20.81 -4.18
N ASP A 87 5.34 21.07 -4.56
CA ASP A 87 4.39 21.80 -3.72
C ASP A 87 4.03 21.00 -2.46
N ILE A 88 3.83 19.70 -2.58
CA ILE A 88 3.56 18.82 -1.42
C ILE A 88 4.80 18.67 -0.54
N ALA A 89 6.01 18.56 -1.11
CA ALA A 89 7.22 18.53 -0.31
C ALA A 89 7.36 19.77 0.58
N ARG A 90 7.08 20.97 0.06
CA ARG A 90 7.12 22.25 0.79
C ARG A 90 6.11 22.33 1.93
N LEU A 91 5.01 21.61 1.86
CA LEU A 91 4.03 21.54 2.95
C LEU A 91 4.48 20.63 4.10
N ASN A 92 5.52 19.82 3.91
CA ASN A 92 6.07 18.91 4.89
C ASN A 92 7.39 19.43 5.44
N PHE A 93 7.48 19.49 6.78
CA PHE A 93 8.65 19.99 7.47
C PHE A 93 9.63 18.88 7.79
N VAL A 94 10.91 19.11 7.54
CA VAL A 94 12.01 18.19 7.84
C VAL A 94 13.08 18.93 8.62
N GLY A 95 13.26 18.54 9.88
CA GLY A 95 14.19 19.21 10.79
C GLY A 95 13.79 20.64 11.15
N GLY A 96 12.51 20.98 11.00
CA GLY A 96 11.94 22.30 11.34
C GLY A 96 11.84 23.27 10.16
N GLU A 97 12.17 22.86 8.94
CA GLU A 97 12.06 23.65 7.71
C GLU A 97 11.26 22.90 6.65
N PRO A 98 10.49 23.60 5.76
CA PRO A 98 9.86 22.99 4.60
C PRO A 98 10.88 22.22 3.75
N LEU A 99 10.52 21.03 3.28
CA LEU A 99 11.41 20.26 2.38
C LEU A 99 11.42 20.87 0.99
N GLU A 100 12.57 21.37 0.57
CA GLU A 100 12.82 21.81 -0.81
C GLU A 100 13.48 20.65 -1.57
N LEU A 101 12.83 20.19 -2.64
CA LEU A 101 13.36 19.17 -3.53
C LEU A 101 14.02 19.80 -4.74
N ASP A 102 15.09 19.18 -5.25
CA ASP A 102 15.58 19.47 -6.58
C ASP A 102 14.64 18.80 -7.61
N PRO A 103 14.14 19.52 -8.62
CA PRO A 103 13.33 18.93 -9.69
C PRO A 103 14.00 17.71 -10.38
N ASP A 104 15.32 17.69 -10.48
CA ASP A 104 16.09 16.58 -11.07
C ASP A 104 16.04 15.30 -10.20
N ASN A 105 15.66 15.42 -8.95
CA ASN A 105 15.45 14.30 -8.02
C ASN A 105 14.05 13.65 -8.14
N ILE A 106 13.23 14.10 -9.11
CA ILE A 106 11.91 13.53 -9.40
C ILE A 106 12.00 12.79 -10.73
N VAL A 107 12.04 11.47 -10.63
CA VAL A 107 12.28 10.57 -11.77
C VAL A 107 11.01 9.82 -12.13
N PHE A 108 10.69 9.79 -13.43
CA PHE A 108 9.56 9.04 -13.97
C PHE A 108 10.01 7.65 -14.42
N GLY A 109 9.12 6.69 -14.28
CA GLY A 109 9.40 5.32 -14.66
C GLY A 109 8.16 4.43 -14.61
N ALA A 110 8.38 3.14 -14.66
CA ALA A 110 7.34 2.13 -14.57
C ALA A 110 7.59 1.15 -13.42
N ALA A 111 6.53 0.71 -12.78
CA ALA A 111 6.57 -0.47 -11.95
C ALA A 111 6.50 -1.71 -12.86
N VAL A 112 7.50 -2.56 -12.78
CA VAL A 112 7.57 -3.81 -13.54
C VAL A 112 7.45 -4.97 -12.56
N GLU A 113 6.51 -5.87 -12.82
CA GLU A 113 6.32 -7.08 -12.02
C GLU A 113 7.44 -8.07 -12.28
N ASN A 114 8.08 -8.53 -11.23
CA ASN A 114 9.11 -9.55 -11.26
C ASN A 114 8.49 -10.95 -11.27
N ALA A 115 9.27 -11.97 -11.62
CA ALA A 115 8.82 -13.36 -11.65
C ALA A 115 8.35 -13.92 -10.30
N ASP A 116 8.68 -13.26 -9.20
CA ASP A 116 8.26 -13.61 -7.83
C ASP A 116 7.01 -12.86 -7.35
N GLY A 117 6.39 -12.04 -8.23
CA GLY A 117 5.22 -11.21 -7.91
C GLY A 117 5.55 -9.90 -7.19
N SER A 118 6.82 -9.60 -6.94
CA SER A 118 7.25 -8.28 -6.47
C SER A 118 7.33 -7.27 -7.61
N PHE A 119 7.29 -5.98 -7.28
CA PHE A 119 7.46 -4.92 -8.29
C PHE A 119 8.82 -4.26 -8.13
N SER A 120 9.42 -3.89 -9.25
CA SER A 120 10.63 -3.07 -9.31
C SER A 120 10.38 -1.81 -10.13
N PHE A 121 11.02 -0.71 -9.71
CA PHE A 121 10.98 0.54 -10.46
C PHE A 121 12.03 0.51 -11.57
N VAL A 122 11.59 0.77 -12.79
CA VAL A 122 12.47 0.97 -13.96
C VAL A 122 12.31 2.41 -14.43
N GLU A 123 13.41 3.15 -14.44
CA GLU A 123 13.42 4.53 -14.94
C GLU A 123 13.04 4.59 -16.41
N GLU A 124 12.28 5.59 -16.81
CA GLU A 124 11.86 5.79 -18.20
C GLU A 124 13.05 5.87 -19.19
N ALA A 125 14.17 6.43 -18.76
CA ALA A 125 15.40 6.47 -19.55
C ALA A 125 15.95 5.08 -19.91
N ASN A 126 15.54 4.04 -19.19
CA ASN A 126 15.97 2.67 -19.37
C ASN A 126 14.89 1.78 -20.04
N PHE A 127 13.80 2.37 -20.54
CA PHE A 127 12.76 1.61 -21.24
C PHE A 127 13.31 1.02 -22.55
N ASP A 128 12.86 -0.18 -22.85
CA ASP A 128 13.15 -0.81 -24.17
C ASP A 128 12.35 -0.09 -25.26
N PRO A 129 13.00 0.57 -26.22
CA PRO A 129 12.30 1.29 -27.29
C PRO A 129 11.43 0.39 -28.18
N SER A 130 11.66 -0.94 -28.14
CA SER A 130 10.87 -1.91 -28.88
C SER A 130 9.61 -2.36 -28.14
N ASP A 131 9.50 -2.09 -26.84
CA ASP A 131 8.35 -2.39 -26.02
C ASP A 131 7.42 -1.16 -25.92
N ALA A 132 6.45 -1.09 -26.85
CA ALA A 132 5.45 -0.03 -26.87
C ALA A 132 4.42 -0.14 -25.74
N THR A 133 4.49 -1.18 -24.90
CA THR A 133 3.54 -1.40 -23.79
C THR A 133 4.03 -0.80 -22.49
N THR A 134 5.32 -0.52 -22.34
CA THR A 134 5.89 0.11 -21.15
C THR A 134 5.71 1.62 -21.22
N PHE A 135 4.98 2.18 -20.24
CA PHE A 135 4.77 3.63 -20.10
C PHE A 135 5.00 4.04 -18.64
N ALA A 136 5.34 5.33 -18.44
CA ALA A 136 5.61 5.86 -17.12
C ALA A 136 4.32 5.95 -16.29
N ASN A 137 4.18 5.03 -15.32
CA ASN A 137 3.07 5.00 -14.35
C ASN A 137 3.55 5.20 -12.91
N SER A 138 4.82 5.48 -12.73
CA SER A 138 5.48 5.60 -11.43
C SER A 138 6.31 6.87 -11.34
N VAL A 139 6.37 7.44 -10.14
CA VAL A 139 7.22 8.58 -9.81
C VAL A 139 8.09 8.20 -8.62
N SER A 140 9.40 8.29 -8.80
CA SER A 140 10.40 8.13 -7.74
C SER A 140 10.93 9.49 -7.35
N VAL A 141 10.95 9.79 -6.05
CA VAL A 141 11.41 11.05 -5.49
C VAL A 141 12.55 10.77 -4.53
N LEU A 142 13.70 11.43 -4.74
CA LEU A 142 14.81 11.48 -3.79
C LEU A 142 14.66 12.73 -2.92
N GLY A 143 14.30 12.56 -1.67
CA GLY A 143 14.34 13.59 -0.64
C GLY A 143 15.68 13.55 0.08
N GLU A 144 16.34 14.71 0.20
CA GLU A 144 17.65 14.77 0.85
C GLU A 144 17.87 16.07 1.61
N ARG A 145 18.68 15.97 2.67
CA ARG A 145 19.22 17.06 3.47
C ARG A 145 20.74 16.90 3.54
N THR A 146 21.39 17.01 2.36
CA THR A 146 22.84 16.86 2.16
C THR A 146 23.48 18.20 1.86
N GLU A 147 24.83 18.28 1.78
CA GLU A 147 25.53 19.53 1.42
C GLU A 147 25.16 20.02 0.01
N GLY A 148 24.74 19.11 -0.89
CA GLY A 148 24.32 19.44 -2.26
C GLY A 148 22.85 19.81 -2.39
N SER A 149 22.01 19.53 -1.39
CA SER A 149 20.58 19.77 -1.47
C SER A 149 20.20 21.22 -1.18
N PRO A 150 19.03 21.68 -1.66
CA PRO A 150 18.58 23.06 -1.49
C PRO A 150 18.55 23.55 -0.04
N ASN A 151 18.13 22.70 0.90
CA ASN A 151 18.09 23.04 2.33
C ASN A 151 19.40 22.77 3.08
N GLY A 152 20.35 22.03 2.48
CA GLY A 152 21.56 21.60 3.16
C GLY A 152 21.34 20.58 4.30
N PRO A 153 22.41 20.18 5.00
CA PRO A 153 22.36 19.20 6.08
C PRO A 153 21.71 19.75 7.34
N ILE A 154 21.26 18.85 8.22
CA ILE A 154 20.65 19.17 9.51
C ILE A 154 21.73 19.40 10.57
N ASN A 155 21.72 20.55 11.26
CA ASN A 155 22.61 20.81 12.38
C ASN A 155 22.23 19.96 13.58
N LEU A 156 23.20 19.26 14.18
CA LEU A 156 23.05 18.57 15.45
C LEU A 156 23.12 19.59 16.62
N LEU A 157 22.45 19.27 17.72
CA LEU A 157 22.41 20.19 18.88
C LEU A 157 23.74 20.16 19.66
N PHE A 158 24.32 18.99 19.79
CA PHE A 158 25.52 18.75 20.60
C PHE A 158 26.62 18.05 19.84
N GLY A 159 26.39 17.69 18.57
CA GLY A 159 27.36 16.96 17.74
C GLY A 159 28.72 17.61 17.64
N GLY A 160 28.79 18.96 17.67
CA GLY A 160 30.02 19.73 17.69
C GLY A 160 30.94 19.43 18.88
N ILE A 161 30.42 18.95 20.00
CA ILE A 161 31.22 18.50 21.15
C ILE A 161 32.06 17.26 20.77
N PHE A 162 31.58 16.47 19.79
CA PHE A 162 32.20 15.24 19.30
C PHE A 162 32.85 15.39 17.92
N GLY A 163 32.86 16.61 17.36
CA GLY A 163 33.40 16.89 16.03
C GLY A 163 32.53 16.47 14.86
N VAL A 164 31.22 16.28 15.09
CA VAL A 164 30.23 15.96 14.07
C VAL A 164 29.12 17.01 14.16
N ASP A 165 29.20 18.06 13.36
CA ASP A 165 28.30 19.21 13.46
C ASP A 165 26.95 18.97 12.77
N THR A 166 26.95 18.13 11.73
CA THR A 166 25.78 17.95 10.86
C THR A 166 25.39 16.50 10.65
N PHE A 167 24.14 16.28 10.29
CA PHE A 167 23.53 15.03 9.86
C PHE A 167 22.93 15.20 8.48
N ALA A 168 23.29 14.33 7.54
CA ALA A 168 22.94 14.43 6.12
C ALA A 168 22.08 13.21 5.70
N PRO A 169 20.77 13.16 6.04
CA PRO A 169 19.89 12.07 5.64
C PRO A 169 19.44 12.23 4.19
N PHE A 170 19.17 11.07 3.56
CA PHE A 170 18.47 10.98 2.29
C PHE A 170 17.45 9.84 2.36
N GLN A 171 16.42 9.91 1.52
CA GLN A 171 15.35 8.93 1.40
C GLN A 171 14.83 8.93 -0.04
N THR A 172 14.71 7.76 -0.62
CA THR A 172 14.00 7.58 -1.90
C THR A 172 12.64 6.97 -1.62
N SER A 173 11.61 7.51 -2.26
CA SER A 173 10.25 6.96 -2.21
C SER A 173 9.70 6.86 -3.62
N THR A 174 9.12 5.72 -3.93
CA THR A 174 8.48 5.48 -5.23
C THR A 174 7.00 5.25 -5.04
N ALA A 175 6.20 6.03 -5.75
CA ALA A 175 4.77 5.82 -5.85
C ALA A 175 4.41 5.37 -7.27
N THR A 176 3.49 4.41 -7.37
CA THR A 176 3.00 3.88 -8.63
C THR A 176 1.50 4.02 -8.69
N ARG A 177 1.00 4.47 -9.83
CA ARG A 177 -0.41 4.41 -10.14
C ARG A 177 -0.66 3.10 -10.86
N LEU A 178 -1.38 2.21 -10.21
CA LEU A 178 -1.89 1.01 -10.83
C LEU A 178 -3.33 1.27 -11.25
N ASP A 179 -3.54 1.44 -12.54
CA ASP A 179 -4.86 1.44 -13.13
C ASP A 179 -5.54 0.09 -12.91
N ARG A 180 -6.87 0.04 -12.89
CA ARG A 180 -7.62 -1.19 -12.61
C ARG A 180 -8.51 -1.58 -13.77
N ASP A 181 -8.33 -2.81 -14.25
CA ASP A 181 -9.20 -3.45 -15.22
C ASP A 181 -10.13 -4.42 -14.50
N ILE A 182 -11.42 -4.17 -14.57
CA ILE A 182 -12.45 -4.89 -13.82
C ILE A 182 -13.38 -5.60 -14.78
N ALA A 183 -13.52 -6.92 -14.65
CA ALA A 183 -14.58 -7.66 -15.35
C ALA A 183 -15.78 -7.83 -14.42
N LEU A 184 -16.89 -7.17 -14.72
CA LEU A 184 -18.16 -7.32 -14.01
C LEU A 184 -18.97 -8.45 -14.66
N VAL A 185 -19.22 -9.52 -13.92
CA VAL A 185 -19.88 -10.75 -14.41
C VAL A 185 -21.15 -11.00 -13.58
N LEU A 186 -22.30 -10.70 -14.17
CA LEU A 186 -23.58 -10.58 -13.47
C LEU A 186 -24.60 -11.63 -13.94
N ASP A 187 -25.23 -12.26 -12.96
CA ASP A 187 -26.29 -13.25 -13.18
C ASP A 187 -27.59 -12.58 -13.66
N LYS A 188 -28.09 -13.07 -14.79
CA LYS A 188 -29.45 -12.78 -15.27
C LYS A 188 -30.28 -14.05 -15.48
N SER A 189 -29.96 -15.12 -14.75
CA SER A 189 -30.73 -16.37 -14.83
C SER A 189 -32.19 -16.18 -14.39
N GLY A 190 -33.02 -17.22 -14.61
CA GLY A 190 -34.44 -17.14 -14.34
C GLY A 190 -34.80 -16.84 -12.89
N SER A 191 -33.99 -17.25 -11.91
CA SER A 191 -34.15 -16.94 -10.48
C SER A 191 -34.07 -15.45 -10.17
N MET A 192 -33.28 -14.67 -10.94
CA MET A 192 -33.19 -13.23 -10.81
C MET A 192 -34.49 -12.50 -11.14
N ALA A 193 -35.44 -13.11 -11.86
CA ALA A 193 -36.77 -12.55 -12.11
C ALA A 193 -37.66 -12.55 -10.87
N GLU A 194 -37.31 -13.32 -9.84
CA GLU A 194 -38.12 -13.51 -8.67
C GLU A 194 -37.83 -12.45 -7.59
N ASN A 195 -38.84 -12.11 -6.80
CA ASN A 195 -38.72 -11.26 -5.60
C ASN A 195 -37.96 -9.93 -5.79
N GLY A 196 -37.92 -9.39 -7.01
CA GLY A 196 -37.24 -8.14 -7.30
C GLY A 196 -35.71 -8.22 -7.29
N ARG A 197 -35.13 -9.42 -7.32
CA ARG A 197 -33.67 -9.65 -7.23
C ARG A 197 -32.90 -8.89 -8.31
N PHE A 198 -33.43 -8.87 -9.55
CA PHE A 198 -32.76 -8.13 -10.63
C PHE A 198 -32.77 -6.62 -10.39
N ALA A 199 -33.86 -6.07 -9.82
CA ALA A 199 -33.89 -4.66 -9.43
C ALA A 199 -32.85 -4.36 -8.33
N SER A 200 -32.71 -5.26 -7.33
CA SER A 200 -31.67 -5.14 -6.30
C SER A 200 -30.26 -5.20 -6.88
N LEU A 201 -30.03 -6.02 -7.92
CA LEU A 201 -28.76 -6.03 -8.64
C LEU A 201 -28.47 -4.68 -9.31
N LEU A 202 -29.47 -4.07 -9.96
CA LEU A 202 -29.30 -2.75 -10.59
C LEU A 202 -28.94 -1.70 -9.53
N ASP A 203 -29.63 -1.67 -8.38
CA ASP A 203 -29.33 -0.75 -7.28
C ASP A 203 -27.88 -0.97 -6.76
N GLY A 204 -27.44 -2.22 -6.65
CA GLY A 204 -26.07 -2.55 -6.25
C GLY A 204 -25.01 -2.07 -7.23
N VAL A 205 -25.27 -2.28 -8.53
CA VAL A 205 -24.38 -1.83 -9.60
C VAL A 205 -24.34 -0.30 -9.69
N ASP A 206 -25.47 0.38 -9.45
CA ASP A 206 -25.51 1.85 -9.41
C ASP A 206 -24.56 2.38 -8.33
N VAL A 207 -24.59 1.81 -7.13
CA VAL A 207 -23.68 2.20 -6.06
C VAL A 207 -22.23 1.84 -6.38
N PHE A 208 -22.00 0.67 -6.99
CA PHE A 208 -20.65 0.27 -7.43
C PHE A 208 -20.06 1.29 -8.42
N VAL A 209 -20.81 1.71 -9.41
CA VAL A 209 -20.40 2.71 -10.41
C VAL A 209 -20.14 4.07 -9.74
N ASP A 210 -20.99 4.50 -8.79
CA ASP A 210 -20.78 5.74 -8.05
C ASP A 210 -19.49 5.73 -7.23
N GLU A 211 -19.22 4.63 -6.50
CA GLU A 211 -17.99 4.48 -5.71
C GLU A 211 -16.75 4.49 -6.62
N LEU A 212 -16.75 3.75 -7.74
CA LEU A 212 -15.64 3.77 -8.68
C LEU A 212 -15.43 5.15 -9.33
N SER A 213 -16.51 5.86 -9.63
CA SER A 213 -16.43 7.21 -10.22
C SER A 213 -15.85 8.24 -9.24
N ALA A 214 -15.88 7.96 -7.94
CA ALA A 214 -15.35 8.83 -6.90
C ALA A 214 -13.87 8.55 -6.60
N THR A 215 -13.30 7.45 -7.11
CA THR A 215 -11.89 7.08 -6.88
C THR A 215 -10.94 7.81 -7.83
N SER A 216 -9.69 8.04 -7.38
CA SER A 216 -8.65 8.69 -8.21
C SER A 216 -8.09 7.83 -9.35
N PRO A 217 -7.94 6.47 -9.22
CA PRO A 217 -7.51 5.65 -10.33
C PRO A 217 -8.52 5.65 -11.47
N GLU A 218 -8.06 5.63 -12.71
CA GLU A 218 -8.94 5.38 -13.84
C GLU A 218 -9.39 3.93 -13.87
N GLU A 219 -10.69 3.74 -13.69
CA GLU A 219 -11.31 2.44 -13.80
C GLU A 219 -11.61 2.10 -15.25
N ASN A 220 -11.33 0.88 -15.64
CA ASN A 220 -11.70 0.33 -16.93
C ASN A 220 -12.53 -0.93 -16.68
N VAL A 221 -13.78 -0.94 -17.08
CA VAL A 221 -14.73 -1.98 -16.71
C VAL A 221 -15.34 -2.63 -17.93
N SER A 222 -15.31 -3.96 -18.01
CA SER A 222 -16.13 -4.73 -18.95
C SER A 222 -17.37 -5.29 -18.27
N LEU A 223 -18.44 -5.48 -19.03
CA LEU A 223 -19.69 -6.03 -18.53
C LEU A 223 -20.06 -7.31 -19.28
N THR A 224 -20.15 -8.40 -18.55
CA THR A 224 -20.68 -9.68 -19.01
C THR A 224 -21.91 -10.04 -18.17
N VAL A 225 -23.03 -10.30 -18.82
CA VAL A 225 -24.19 -10.90 -18.16
C VAL A 225 -24.30 -12.36 -18.57
N TYR A 226 -24.88 -13.18 -17.70
CA TYR A 226 -25.00 -14.59 -18.01
C TYR A 226 -26.32 -15.22 -17.53
N ASP A 227 -26.74 -16.19 -18.32
CA ASP A 227 -27.72 -17.18 -17.98
C ASP A 227 -27.14 -18.59 -18.32
N THR A 228 -27.80 -19.33 -19.19
CA THR A 228 -27.26 -20.58 -19.78
C THR A 228 -25.94 -20.35 -20.53
N ASN A 229 -25.85 -19.21 -21.21
CA ASN A 229 -24.67 -18.77 -21.94
C ASN A 229 -24.33 -17.33 -21.57
N PRO A 230 -23.05 -17.01 -21.47
CA PRO A 230 -22.63 -15.63 -21.23
C PRO A 230 -22.79 -14.77 -22.46
N THR A 231 -23.06 -13.47 -22.23
CA THR A 231 -23.12 -12.42 -23.25
C THR A 231 -22.29 -11.23 -22.77
N LYS A 232 -21.21 -10.88 -23.48
CA LYS A 232 -20.48 -9.66 -23.25
C LYS A 232 -21.33 -8.49 -23.75
N LEU A 233 -21.76 -7.61 -22.85
CA LEU A 233 -22.54 -6.41 -23.19
C LEU A 233 -21.67 -5.19 -23.47
N LEU A 234 -20.53 -5.10 -22.77
CA LEU A 234 -19.55 -4.02 -22.94
C LEU A 234 -18.14 -4.58 -23.00
N GLU A 235 -17.38 -4.14 -23.97
CA GLU A 235 -15.93 -4.23 -23.98
C GLU A 235 -15.36 -3.35 -22.85
N MET A 236 -14.07 -3.48 -22.56
CA MET A 236 -13.40 -2.63 -21.59
C MET A 236 -13.61 -1.16 -21.89
N THR A 237 -14.13 -0.40 -20.93
CA THR A 237 -14.46 1.01 -21.10
C THR A 237 -14.23 1.82 -19.82
N LYS A 238 -13.75 3.04 -19.99
CA LYS A 238 -13.65 4.05 -18.92
C LYS A 238 -14.99 4.79 -18.72
N ASN A 239 -15.94 4.62 -19.62
CA ASN A 239 -17.27 5.23 -19.49
C ASN A 239 -18.17 4.34 -18.62
N LEU A 240 -18.09 4.53 -17.30
CA LEU A 240 -18.82 3.74 -16.32
C LEU A 240 -20.35 3.89 -16.45
N GLU A 241 -20.87 5.02 -16.95
CA GLU A 241 -22.30 5.21 -17.21
C GLU A 241 -22.87 4.26 -18.26
N SER A 242 -22.03 3.77 -19.16
CA SER A 242 -22.45 2.76 -20.15
C SER A 242 -22.87 1.44 -19.51
N ILE A 243 -22.38 1.11 -18.31
CA ILE A 243 -22.76 -0.08 -17.54
C ILE A 243 -24.24 -0.01 -17.18
N ARG A 244 -24.69 1.10 -16.58
CA ARG A 244 -26.11 1.35 -16.22
C ARG A 244 -27.01 1.26 -17.44
N THR A 245 -26.63 1.94 -18.51
CA THR A 245 -27.41 1.97 -19.75
C THR A 245 -27.58 0.58 -20.36
N SER A 246 -26.49 -0.22 -20.37
CA SER A 246 -26.50 -1.57 -20.94
C SER A 246 -27.33 -2.55 -20.13
N LEU A 247 -27.30 -2.45 -18.79
CA LEU A 247 -28.11 -3.30 -17.90
C LEU A 247 -29.59 -2.99 -17.97
N GLY A 248 -30.01 -1.75 -18.24
CA GLY A 248 -31.40 -1.34 -18.28
C GLY A 248 -32.25 -2.08 -19.32
N SER A 249 -31.63 -2.70 -20.32
CA SER A 249 -32.34 -3.48 -21.37
C SER A 249 -32.32 -5.00 -21.09
N VAL A 250 -31.65 -5.46 -20.06
CA VAL A 250 -31.46 -6.90 -19.75
C VAL A 250 -32.73 -7.47 -19.11
N GLN A 251 -33.13 -8.65 -19.55
CA GLN A 251 -34.24 -9.41 -18.96
C GLN A 251 -33.72 -10.73 -18.39
N PRO A 252 -34.08 -11.05 -17.14
CA PRO A 252 -33.72 -12.32 -16.53
C PRO A 252 -34.39 -13.51 -17.21
N ALA A 253 -33.62 -14.54 -17.54
CA ALA A 253 -34.11 -15.80 -18.13
C ALA A 253 -33.03 -16.88 -18.11
N GLY A 254 -33.41 -18.15 -18.33
CA GLY A 254 -32.48 -19.25 -18.56
C GLY A 254 -31.92 -19.90 -17.29
N PHE A 255 -30.84 -20.66 -17.46
CA PHE A 255 -30.15 -21.40 -16.41
C PHE A 255 -28.90 -20.64 -15.98
N THR A 256 -28.17 -21.17 -14.98
CA THR A 256 -27.02 -20.51 -14.34
C THR A 256 -25.70 -21.13 -14.79
N GLY A 257 -24.93 -20.42 -15.59
CA GLY A 257 -23.66 -20.88 -16.18
C GLY A 257 -22.44 -20.08 -15.75
N ILE A 258 -22.13 -20.05 -14.44
CA ILE A 258 -21.12 -19.20 -13.81
C ILE A 258 -19.73 -19.38 -14.43
N GLY A 259 -19.22 -20.60 -14.47
CA GLY A 259 -17.86 -20.86 -14.91
C GLY A 259 -17.58 -20.48 -16.38
N ARG A 260 -18.63 -20.57 -17.27
CA ARG A 260 -18.50 -20.03 -18.64
C ARG A 260 -18.42 -18.51 -18.66
N ALA A 261 -19.23 -17.87 -17.80
CA ALA A 261 -19.25 -16.41 -17.69
C ALA A 261 -17.91 -15.86 -17.15
N MET A 262 -17.32 -16.52 -16.18
CA MET A 262 -15.98 -16.20 -15.66
C MET A 262 -14.93 -16.25 -16.78
N ARG A 263 -14.97 -17.25 -17.68
CA ARG A 263 -14.06 -17.31 -18.83
C ARG A 263 -14.22 -16.14 -19.80
N VAL A 264 -15.45 -15.67 -20.02
CA VAL A 264 -15.68 -14.49 -20.86
C VAL A 264 -15.18 -13.21 -20.15
N GLY A 265 -15.37 -13.10 -18.84
CA GLY A 265 -14.78 -12.03 -18.05
C GLY A 265 -13.24 -12.05 -18.10
N LEU A 266 -12.64 -13.24 -17.97
CA LEU A 266 -11.19 -13.41 -18.07
C LEU A 266 -10.68 -13.03 -19.46
N ASP A 267 -11.37 -13.44 -20.54
CA ASP A 267 -11.04 -13.04 -21.90
C ASP A 267 -11.08 -11.51 -22.08
N SER A 268 -12.05 -10.83 -21.47
CA SER A 268 -12.12 -9.38 -21.47
C SER A 268 -10.93 -8.72 -20.77
N LEU A 269 -10.45 -9.30 -19.67
CA LEU A 269 -9.28 -8.79 -18.94
C LEU A 269 -7.97 -9.01 -19.67
N LEU A 270 -7.86 -10.04 -20.51
CA LEU A 270 -6.61 -10.43 -21.13
C LEU A 270 -6.49 -10.02 -22.61
N ASN A 271 -7.59 -10.08 -23.35
CA ASN A 271 -7.58 -10.03 -24.81
C ASN A 271 -8.41 -8.87 -25.40
N ASP A 272 -9.10 -8.10 -24.57
CA ASP A 272 -9.85 -6.91 -25.04
C ASP A 272 -8.85 -5.86 -25.54
N PRO A 273 -9.11 -5.22 -26.71
CA PRO A 273 -8.24 -4.17 -27.25
C PRO A 273 -8.00 -2.99 -26.30
N ASN A 274 -8.93 -2.74 -25.37
CA ASN A 274 -8.83 -1.67 -24.38
C ASN A 274 -8.30 -2.17 -23.04
N SER A 275 -7.98 -3.46 -22.88
CA SER A 275 -7.35 -4.01 -21.69
C SER A 275 -5.92 -3.48 -21.55
N ARG A 276 -5.54 -3.11 -20.33
CA ARG A 276 -4.22 -2.49 -20.05
C ARG A 276 -3.25 -3.52 -19.48
N THR A 277 -2.02 -3.51 -19.97
CA THR A 277 -1.00 -4.51 -19.62
C THR A 277 -0.57 -4.41 -18.15
N LEU A 278 -0.47 -3.19 -17.62
CA LEU A 278 -0.01 -2.91 -16.25
C LEU A 278 -1.15 -2.65 -15.27
N ALA A 279 -2.41 -2.87 -15.66
CA ALA A 279 -3.54 -2.70 -14.76
C ALA A 279 -3.64 -3.88 -13.79
N LEU A 280 -4.04 -3.59 -12.55
CA LEU A 280 -4.52 -4.62 -11.64
C LEU A 280 -5.82 -5.21 -12.17
N ARG A 281 -5.83 -6.53 -12.34
CA ARG A 281 -6.97 -7.24 -12.93
C ARG A 281 -7.81 -7.87 -11.84
N SER A 282 -9.09 -7.48 -11.81
CA SER A 282 -10.06 -8.04 -10.88
C SER A 282 -11.32 -8.47 -11.62
N MET A 283 -11.93 -9.54 -11.14
CA MET A 283 -13.24 -9.99 -11.63
C MET A 283 -14.23 -9.96 -10.47
N ILE A 284 -15.43 -9.45 -10.70
CA ILE A 284 -16.52 -9.48 -9.73
C ILE A 284 -17.62 -10.35 -10.30
N VAL A 285 -17.91 -11.46 -9.61
CA VAL A 285 -18.93 -12.42 -10.02
C VAL A 285 -20.10 -12.37 -9.03
N MET A 286 -21.30 -12.05 -9.53
CA MET A 286 -22.52 -12.07 -8.72
C MET A 286 -23.48 -13.15 -9.20
N THR A 287 -24.07 -13.90 -8.27
CA THR A 287 -25.08 -14.95 -8.53
C THR A 287 -26.12 -15.01 -7.42
N ASP A 288 -27.36 -15.37 -7.77
CA ASP A 288 -28.43 -15.70 -6.80
C ASP A 288 -28.79 -17.19 -6.78
N GLY A 289 -28.02 -18.02 -7.49
CA GLY A 289 -28.33 -19.42 -7.67
C GLY A 289 -27.13 -20.37 -7.68
N ASN A 290 -27.45 -21.64 -7.96
CA ASN A 290 -26.45 -22.69 -8.06
C ASN A 290 -25.99 -22.87 -9.51
N GLN A 291 -24.71 -23.15 -9.69
CA GLN A 291 -24.16 -23.57 -10.97
C GLN A 291 -24.90 -24.81 -11.49
N ASN A 292 -25.58 -24.72 -12.61
CA ASN A 292 -26.32 -25.85 -13.17
C ASN A 292 -26.06 -26.07 -14.68
N ARG A 293 -25.25 -25.24 -15.32
CA ARG A 293 -24.84 -25.38 -16.72
C ARG A 293 -23.36 -25.01 -16.92
N GLY A 294 -22.71 -25.72 -17.81
CA GLY A 294 -21.34 -25.40 -18.25
C GLY A 294 -20.27 -26.01 -17.37
N ILE A 295 -19.12 -25.35 -17.31
CA ILE A 295 -17.96 -25.79 -16.54
C ILE A 295 -18.05 -25.40 -15.08
N ASN A 296 -17.37 -26.16 -14.23
CA ASN A 296 -17.27 -25.85 -12.80
C ASN A 296 -16.56 -24.49 -12.61
N PRO A 297 -17.12 -23.54 -11.83
CA PRO A 297 -16.49 -22.25 -11.52
C PRO A 297 -15.08 -22.35 -10.94
N LEU A 298 -14.76 -23.40 -10.19
CA LEU A 298 -13.40 -23.62 -9.66
C LEU A 298 -12.36 -23.84 -10.77
N ILE A 299 -12.75 -24.44 -11.92
CA ILE A 299 -11.83 -24.57 -13.07
C ILE A 299 -11.55 -23.17 -13.65
N ALA A 300 -12.56 -22.32 -13.77
CA ALA A 300 -12.38 -20.95 -14.24
C ALA A 300 -11.57 -20.11 -13.22
N ALA A 301 -11.73 -20.36 -11.91
CA ALA A 301 -10.92 -19.73 -10.87
C ALA A 301 -9.43 -20.09 -10.98
N GLU A 302 -9.09 -21.35 -11.29
CA GLU A 302 -7.71 -21.77 -11.54
C GLU A 302 -7.11 -21.04 -12.77
N GLU A 303 -7.92 -20.84 -13.81
CA GLU A 303 -7.50 -20.07 -15.00
C GLU A 303 -7.28 -18.59 -14.66
N CYS A 304 -8.14 -18.00 -13.81
CA CYS A 304 -7.98 -16.64 -13.29
C CYS A 304 -6.70 -16.52 -12.43
N LEU A 305 -6.46 -17.47 -11.52
CA LEU A 305 -5.25 -17.49 -10.69
C LEU A 305 -3.98 -17.56 -11.55
N ALA A 306 -3.97 -18.44 -12.56
CA ALA A 306 -2.85 -18.57 -13.47
C ALA A 306 -2.57 -17.29 -14.31
N ALA A 307 -3.58 -16.43 -14.45
CA ALA A 307 -3.51 -15.14 -15.14
C ALA A 307 -3.35 -13.94 -14.20
N ASN A 308 -3.07 -14.15 -12.91
CA ASN A 308 -2.99 -13.12 -11.87
C ASN A 308 -4.26 -12.25 -11.79
N VAL A 309 -5.43 -12.86 -11.95
CA VAL A 309 -6.73 -12.19 -11.81
C VAL A 309 -7.36 -12.57 -10.48
N VAL A 310 -7.61 -11.58 -9.63
CA VAL A 310 -8.32 -11.74 -8.37
C VAL A 310 -9.82 -11.78 -8.63
N VAL A 311 -10.53 -12.80 -8.10
CA VAL A 311 -11.97 -12.95 -8.28
C VAL A 311 -12.69 -12.68 -6.96
N HIS A 312 -13.44 -11.60 -6.90
CA HIS A 312 -14.39 -11.32 -5.82
C HIS A 312 -15.76 -11.90 -6.17
N THR A 313 -16.46 -12.43 -5.18
CA THR A 313 -17.75 -13.07 -5.39
C THR A 313 -18.82 -12.50 -4.48
N ILE A 314 -20.02 -12.31 -5.03
CA ILE A 314 -21.21 -11.90 -4.29
C ILE A 314 -22.28 -12.96 -4.51
N THR A 315 -22.76 -13.57 -3.42
CA THR A 315 -23.94 -14.43 -3.46
C THR A 315 -25.17 -13.66 -2.94
N PHE A 316 -26.29 -13.85 -3.59
CA PHE A 316 -27.52 -13.15 -3.24
C PHE A 316 -28.67 -14.14 -3.03
N SER A 317 -29.36 -14.03 -1.90
CA SER A 317 -30.43 -14.91 -1.43
C SER A 317 -29.96 -16.29 -0.90
N ASP A 318 -30.81 -16.91 -0.07
CA ASP A 318 -30.57 -18.22 0.55
C ASP A 318 -30.43 -19.39 -0.46
N GLY A 319 -30.75 -19.16 -1.74
CA GLY A 319 -30.68 -20.16 -2.80
C GLY A 319 -29.31 -20.25 -3.49
N ALA A 320 -28.40 -19.34 -3.22
CA ALA A 320 -27.10 -19.31 -3.84
C ALA A 320 -26.13 -20.33 -3.22
N ASP A 321 -25.21 -20.88 -4.02
CA ASP A 321 -24.15 -21.77 -3.54
C ASP A 321 -22.99 -20.96 -2.94
N GLU A 322 -23.19 -20.53 -1.69
CA GLU A 322 -22.17 -19.75 -0.96
C GLU A 322 -20.85 -20.50 -0.85
N ALA A 323 -20.90 -21.80 -0.54
CA ALA A 323 -19.67 -22.58 -0.34
C ALA A 323 -18.81 -22.66 -1.60
N LEU A 324 -19.45 -22.83 -2.77
CA LEU A 324 -18.76 -22.81 -4.07
C LEU A 324 -18.17 -21.43 -4.37
N MET A 325 -18.93 -20.36 -4.17
CA MET A 325 -18.50 -19.01 -4.50
C MET A 325 -17.43 -18.51 -3.52
N GLN A 326 -17.49 -18.90 -2.24
CA GLN A 326 -16.42 -18.66 -1.28
C GLN A 326 -15.13 -19.36 -1.72
N ALA A 327 -15.20 -20.63 -2.12
CA ALA A 327 -14.03 -21.38 -2.60
C ALA A 327 -13.41 -20.75 -3.87
N VAL A 328 -14.23 -20.17 -4.77
CA VAL A 328 -13.76 -19.44 -5.96
C VAL A 328 -12.97 -18.19 -5.55
N ALA A 329 -13.51 -17.39 -4.62
CA ALA A 329 -12.83 -16.18 -4.14
C ALA A 329 -11.52 -16.52 -3.41
N GLU A 330 -11.55 -17.44 -2.44
CA GLU A 330 -10.38 -17.87 -1.68
C GLU A 330 -9.26 -18.40 -2.58
N ARG A 331 -9.63 -19.12 -3.66
CA ARG A 331 -8.67 -19.69 -4.60
C ARG A 331 -7.82 -18.64 -5.31
N THR A 332 -8.38 -17.47 -5.55
CA THR A 332 -7.74 -16.36 -6.30
C THR A 332 -7.28 -15.21 -5.39
N GLY A 333 -7.42 -15.36 -4.07
CA GLY A 333 -7.09 -14.30 -3.10
C GLY A 333 -8.12 -13.17 -3.02
N GLY A 334 -9.34 -13.39 -3.55
CA GLY A 334 -10.43 -12.42 -3.49
C GLY A 334 -11.29 -12.53 -2.23
N THR A 335 -12.34 -11.70 -2.18
CA THR A 335 -13.30 -11.62 -1.08
C THR A 335 -14.64 -12.22 -1.52
N HIS A 336 -15.25 -13.02 -0.66
CA HIS A 336 -16.63 -13.48 -0.80
C HIS A 336 -17.55 -12.68 0.13
N LEU A 337 -18.68 -12.21 -0.40
CA LEU A 337 -19.73 -11.53 0.38
C LEU A 337 -21.07 -12.18 0.08
N HIS A 338 -21.89 -12.37 1.14
CA HIS A 338 -23.25 -12.89 1.02
C HIS A 338 -24.27 -11.83 1.40
N ALA A 339 -25.33 -11.71 0.62
CA ALA A 339 -26.43 -10.79 0.83
C ALA A 339 -27.79 -11.52 0.78
N THR A 340 -28.64 -11.24 1.73
CA THR A 340 -30.00 -11.82 1.81
C THR A 340 -31.11 -10.84 1.42
N ASN A 341 -30.75 -9.56 1.29
CA ASN A 341 -31.68 -8.46 0.94
C ASN A 341 -30.97 -7.35 0.14
N ASN A 342 -31.76 -6.41 -0.35
CA ASN A 342 -31.25 -5.31 -1.18
C ASN A 342 -30.18 -4.47 -0.49
N GLU A 343 -30.37 -4.11 0.78
CA GLU A 343 -29.42 -3.26 1.51
C GLU A 343 -28.04 -3.93 1.66
N GLN A 344 -28.03 -5.25 1.94
CA GLN A 344 -26.82 -6.03 2.04
C GLN A 344 -26.13 -6.20 0.68
N LEU A 345 -26.91 -6.36 -0.42
CA LEU A 345 -26.35 -6.45 -1.77
C LEU A 345 -25.67 -5.13 -2.19
N VAL A 346 -26.31 -4.01 -1.94
CA VAL A 346 -25.75 -2.68 -2.17
C VAL A 346 -24.46 -2.49 -1.36
N GLU A 347 -24.46 -2.89 -0.08
CA GLU A 347 -23.26 -2.78 0.76
C GLU A 347 -22.14 -3.74 0.33
N ALA A 348 -22.49 -4.92 -0.20
CA ALA A 348 -21.50 -5.84 -0.76
C ALA A 348 -20.79 -5.22 -1.99
N PHE A 349 -21.53 -4.64 -2.92
CA PHE A 349 -20.95 -3.94 -4.06
C PHE A 349 -20.08 -2.74 -3.63
N ARG A 350 -20.56 -1.96 -2.67
CA ARG A 350 -19.78 -0.84 -2.09
C ARG A 350 -18.49 -1.32 -1.45
N THR A 351 -18.56 -2.38 -0.67
CA THR A 351 -17.39 -2.95 0.02
C THR A 351 -16.34 -3.42 -0.98
N ILE A 352 -16.74 -4.14 -2.03
CA ILE A 352 -15.81 -4.58 -3.07
C ILE A 352 -15.21 -3.38 -3.80
N ALA A 353 -16.01 -2.39 -4.20
CA ALA A 353 -15.49 -1.19 -4.86
C ALA A 353 -14.38 -0.50 -4.05
N ARG A 354 -14.57 -0.39 -2.73
CA ARG A 354 -13.58 0.21 -1.80
C ARG A 354 -12.37 -0.69 -1.55
N GLN A 355 -12.52 -2.00 -1.56
CA GLN A 355 -11.40 -2.93 -1.38
C GLN A 355 -10.44 -2.96 -2.57
N LEU A 356 -10.88 -2.50 -3.74
CA LEU A 356 -10.02 -2.35 -4.90
C LEU A 356 -9.00 -1.20 -4.75
N GLU A 357 -8.98 -0.47 -3.60
CA GLU A 357 -8.08 0.66 -3.37
C GLU A 357 -6.63 0.24 -3.13
N VAL A 358 -5.76 0.94 -3.83
CA VAL A 358 -4.32 1.28 -3.66
C VAL A 358 -3.36 0.24 -3.07
N ILE A 359 -2.41 -0.20 -3.90
CA ILE A 359 -1.17 -0.86 -3.47
C ILE A 359 -0.05 0.18 -3.38
N LEU A 360 0.64 0.23 -2.22
CA LEU A 360 1.92 0.91 -2.07
C LEU A 360 3.04 -0.07 -2.39
N ILE A 361 3.97 0.33 -3.25
CA ILE A 361 5.21 -0.41 -3.48
C ILE A 361 6.24 0.18 -2.53
N GLU A 362 6.72 -0.62 -1.57
CA GLU A 362 7.85 -0.28 -0.68
C GLU A 362 9.19 -0.58 -1.33
#